data_a3dd5b7750cabdafbddd5611119d8294
#
_entry.id   a3dd5b7750cabdafbddd5611119d8294
#
_cell.length_a   1.000
_cell.length_b   1.000
_cell.length_c   1.000
_cell.angle_alpha   90.00
_cell.angle_beta   90.00
_cell.angle_gamma   90.00
#
_symmetry.space_group_name_H-M   'P 1'
#
loop_
_entity.id
_entity.type
_entity.pdbx_description
1 polymer ?
#
loop_
_entity_poly.entity_id
_entity_poly.type
_entity_poly.pdbx_seq_one_letter_code
_entity_poly.pdbx_strand_id
1 'polypeptide(L)'
;MKAATFLEKLYDLGITPSNSRPRVSNDNAFSEALFKTLKFRPGFPVDGFETIQQAREWVLAFVRWYNTEHRHSALNYVTPQQRHNGEADQILAQRKRIIEAAKAANPRRWSGDIRNFSLPETVTLNPERAVNC
;
A
#
# COMPACT_ATOMS: atom_id res chain seq x y z
N MET A 1 -9.59 -21.63 -8.51
CA MET A 1 -9.90 -22.19 -9.85
C MET A 1 -8.88 -21.66 -10.82
N LYS A 2 -8.11 -22.53 -11.49
CA LYS A 2 -7.18 -22.14 -12.55
C LYS A 2 -7.84 -22.52 -13.88
N ALA A 3 -8.75 -21.67 -14.36
CA ALA A 3 -9.32 -21.87 -15.68
C ALA A 3 -8.22 -21.62 -16.73
N ALA A 4 -7.93 -22.62 -17.58
CA ALA A 4 -6.89 -22.53 -18.61
C ALA A 4 -7.10 -21.31 -19.51
N THR A 5 -8.33 -21.07 -19.94
CA THR A 5 -8.73 -19.90 -20.75
C THR A 5 -8.43 -18.55 -20.09
N PHE A 6 -8.51 -18.46 -18.75
CA PHE A 6 -8.17 -17.24 -18.03
C PHE A 6 -6.66 -17.01 -18.01
N LEU A 7 -5.88 -18.07 -17.81
CA LEU A 7 -4.41 -17.98 -17.83
C LEU A 7 -3.88 -17.62 -19.22
N GLU A 8 -4.42 -18.23 -20.28
CA GLU A 8 -4.09 -17.88 -21.67
C GLU A 8 -4.34 -16.39 -21.92
N LYS A 9 -5.49 -15.86 -21.48
CA LYS A 9 -5.81 -14.43 -21.64
C LYS A 9 -4.85 -13.51 -20.89
N LEU A 10 -4.37 -13.91 -19.72
CA LEU A 10 -3.36 -13.15 -18.98
C LEU A 10 -2.03 -13.13 -19.74
N TYR A 11 -1.58 -14.27 -20.27
CA TYR A 11 -0.35 -14.36 -21.05
C TYR A 11 -0.43 -13.56 -22.35
N ASP A 12 -1.56 -13.57 -23.05
CA ASP A 12 -1.81 -12.73 -24.24
C ASP A 12 -1.67 -11.25 -23.93
N LEU A 13 -2.03 -10.83 -22.72
CA LEU A 13 -1.92 -9.45 -22.24
C LEU A 13 -0.53 -9.12 -21.64
N GLY A 14 0.43 -10.06 -21.69
CA GLY A 14 1.75 -9.89 -21.08
C GLY A 14 1.73 -9.86 -19.56
N ILE A 15 0.66 -10.37 -18.92
CA ILE A 15 0.49 -10.38 -17.46
C ILE A 15 0.96 -11.72 -16.90
N THR A 16 1.98 -11.71 -16.07
CA THR A 16 2.44 -12.89 -15.35
C THR A 16 1.54 -13.14 -14.13
N PRO A 17 0.84 -14.30 -14.06
CA PRO A 17 0.01 -14.61 -12.90
C PRO A 17 0.86 -14.89 -11.67
N SER A 18 0.54 -14.23 -10.55
CA SER A 18 1.15 -14.49 -9.26
C SER A 18 0.16 -15.25 -8.37
N ASN A 19 0.60 -16.36 -7.80
CA ASN A 19 -0.22 -17.19 -6.92
C ASN A 19 0.46 -17.32 -5.56
N SER A 20 -0.34 -17.31 -4.49
CA SER A 20 0.16 -17.65 -3.16
C SER A 20 0.61 -19.11 -3.12
N ARG A 21 1.70 -19.36 -2.39
CA ARG A 21 2.19 -20.72 -2.16
C ARG A 21 1.21 -21.48 -1.27
N PRO A 22 1.04 -22.79 -1.45
CA PRO A 22 0.18 -23.58 -0.58
C PRO A 22 0.60 -23.46 0.89
N ARG A 23 -0.36 -23.16 1.76
CA ARG A 23 -0.18 -23.04 3.23
C ARG A 23 0.76 -21.91 3.69
N VAL A 24 1.02 -20.90 2.84
CA VAL A 24 1.81 -19.71 3.20
C VAL A 24 0.90 -18.49 3.25
N SER A 25 0.47 -18.12 4.45
CA SER A 25 -0.44 -16.98 4.66
C SER A 25 0.19 -15.63 4.30
N ASN A 26 1.50 -15.48 4.47
CA ASN A 26 2.18 -14.20 4.24
C ASN A 26 2.26 -13.78 2.77
N ASP A 27 1.94 -14.67 1.84
CA ASP A 27 1.94 -14.35 0.41
C ASP A 27 0.75 -13.45 0.00
N ASN A 28 -0.21 -13.24 0.89
CA ASN A 28 -1.38 -12.36 0.64
C ASN A 28 -1.46 -11.17 1.61
N ALA A 29 -0.38 -10.85 2.31
CA ALA A 29 -0.36 -9.85 3.37
C ALA A 29 -0.81 -8.45 2.90
N PHE A 30 -0.50 -8.06 1.67
CA PHE A 30 -0.92 -6.76 1.12
C PHE A 30 -2.43 -6.66 0.94
N SER A 31 -3.06 -7.70 0.39
CA SER A 31 -4.52 -7.75 0.22
C SER A 31 -5.23 -7.78 1.57
N GLU A 32 -4.72 -8.56 2.52
CA GLU A 32 -5.26 -8.63 3.88
C GLU A 32 -5.19 -7.29 4.61
N ALA A 33 -4.06 -6.57 4.48
CA ALA A 33 -3.91 -5.24 5.05
C ALA A 33 -4.88 -4.22 4.44
N LEU A 34 -5.10 -4.28 3.13
CA LEU A 34 -6.07 -3.42 2.44
C LEU A 34 -7.50 -3.72 2.91
N PHE A 35 -7.90 -4.99 2.96
CA PHE A 35 -9.23 -5.40 3.45
C PHE A 35 -9.43 -5.05 4.92
N LYS A 36 -8.39 -5.14 5.75
CA LYS A 36 -8.44 -4.67 7.12
C LYS A 36 -8.71 -3.17 7.18
N THR A 37 -7.98 -2.36 6.42
CA THR A 37 -8.19 -0.91 6.35
C THR A 37 -9.61 -0.58 5.89
N LEU A 38 -10.13 -1.31 4.91
CA LEU A 38 -11.50 -1.14 4.41
C LEU A 38 -12.55 -1.43 5.49
N LYS A 39 -12.44 -2.58 6.18
CA LYS A 39 -13.40 -3.01 7.20
C LYS A 39 -13.40 -2.13 8.45
N PHE A 40 -12.25 -1.58 8.82
CA PHE A 40 -12.11 -0.72 10.01
C PHE A 40 -12.30 0.77 9.71
N ARG A 41 -12.59 1.14 8.46
CA ARG A 41 -12.91 2.53 8.16
C ARG A 41 -14.24 2.93 8.79
N PRO A 42 -14.31 4.11 9.44
CA PRO A 42 -15.58 4.66 9.90
C PRO A 42 -16.63 4.72 8.79
N GLY A 43 -17.84 4.28 9.09
CA GLY A 43 -18.93 4.20 8.11
C GLY A 43 -18.97 2.87 7.31
N PHE A 44 -18.10 1.90 7.59
CA PHE A 44 -18.31 0.54 7.07
C PHE A 44 -19.52 -0.10 7.78
N PRO A 45 -20.52 -0.60 7.06
CA PRO A 45 -21.71 -1.18 7.68
C PRO A 45 -21.38 -2.52 8.35
N VAL A 46 -21.61 -2.58 9.68
CA VAL A 46 -21.30 -3.77 10.50
C VAL A 46 -22.16 -4.97 10.08
N ASP A 47 -23.42 -4.70 9.74
CA ASP A 47 -24.40 -5.73 9.33
C ASP A 47 -24.37 -6.05 7.84
N GLY A 48 -23.43 -5.45 7.10
CA GLY A 48 -23.30 -5.59 5.66
C GLY A 48 -24.07 -4.53 4.86
N PHE A 49 -24.06 -4.68 3.55
CA PHE A 49 -24.75 -3.78 2.63
C PHE A 49 -26.12 -4.37 2.25
N GLU A 50 -27.16 -3.54 2.24
CA GLU A 50 -28.51 -3.96 1.85
C GLU A 50 -28.60 -4.30 0.36
N THR A 51 -27.86 -3.57 -0.48
CA THR A 51 -27.86 -3.77 -1.92
C THR A 51 -26.45 -3.76 -2.49
N ILE A 52 -26.27 -4.41 -3.66
CA ILE A 52 -25.02 -4.37 -4.42
C ILE A 52 -24.67 -2.93 -4.83
N GLN A 53 -25.66 -2.11 -5.14
CA GLN A 53 -25.45 -0.73 -5.53
C GLN A 53 -24.86 0.08 -4.37
N GLN A 54 -25.40 -0.05 -3.18
CA GLN A 54 -24.87 0.58 -1.97
C GLN A 54 -23.41 0.15 -1.71
N ALA A 55 -23.11 -1.14 -1.86
CA ALA A 55 -21.76 -1.66 -1.72
C ALA A 55 -20.78 -1.03 -2.73
N ARG A 56 -21.19 -0.89 -4.01
CA ARG A 56 -20.37 -0.29 -5.06
C ARG A 56 -20.08 1.18 -4.78
N GLU A 57 -21.09 1.95 -4.36
CA GLU A 57 -20.94 3.38 -4.05
C GLU A 57 -19.99 3.57 -2.86
N TRP A 58 -20.15 2.76 -1.83
CA TRP A 58 -19.27 2.79 -0.66
C TRP A 58 -17.82 2.44 -1.03
N VAL A 59 -17.61 1.37 -1.80
CA VAL A 59 -16.28 0.95 -2.26
C VAL A 59 -15.65 2.02 -3.16
N LEU A 60 -16.41 2.64 -4.04
CA LEU A 60 -15.92 3.74 -4.88
C LEU A 60 -15.43 4.93 -4.03
N ALA A 61 -16.20 5.32 -3.03
CA ALA A 61 -15.82 6.37 -2.10
C ALA A 61 -14.57 5.97 -1.28
N PHE A 62 -14.50 4.72 -0.83
CA PHE A 62 -13.33 4.18 -0.15
C PHE A 62 -12.08 4.23 -1.02
N VAL A 63 -12.13 3.74 -2.26
CA VAL A 63 -10.99 3.71 -3.19
C VAL A 63 -10.50 5.13 -3.47
N ARG A 64 -11.40 6.08 -3.69
CA ARG A 64 -11.04 7.49 -3.89
C ARG A 64 -10.29 8.02 -2.68
N TRP A 65 -10.87 7.90 -1.49
CA TRP A 65 -10.23 8.33 -0.25
C TRP A 65 -8.87 7.64 -0.01
N TYR A 66 -8.80 6.32 -0.21
CA TYR A 66 -7.59 5.55 0.01
C TYR A 66 -6.44 6.03 -0.89
N ASN A 67 -6.74 6.32 -2.14
CA ASN A 67 -5.72 6.76 -3.09
C ASN A 67 -5.30 8.22 -2.90
N THR A 68 -6.24 9.11 -2.54
CA THR A 68 -5.99 10.56 -2.54
C THR A 68 -5.73 11.16 -1.16
N GLU A 69 -6.27 10.57 -0.09
CA GLU A 69 -6.22 11.17 1.24
C GLU A 69 -5.52 10.28 2.29
N HIS A 70 -5.67 8.94 2.18
CA HIS A 70 -5.08 8.02 3.15
C HIS A 70 -3.55 8.08 3.11
N ARG A 71 -2.95 8.42 4.26
CA ARG A 71 -1.51 8.49 4.43
C ARG A 71 -0.97 7.14 4.89
N HIS A 72 -0.43 6.38 3.94
CA HIS A 72 0.01 5.01 4.18
C HIS A 72 1.36 4.96 4.90
N SER A 73 1.44 4.30 6.05
CA SER A 73 2.67 4.23 6.87
C SER A 73 3.85 3.61 6.13
N ALA A 74 3.63 2.55 5.37
CA ALA A 74 4.68 1.91 4.55
C ALA A 74 5.17 2.80 3.38
N LEU A 75 4.46 3.88 3.05
CA LEU A 75 4.87 4.89 2.08
C LEU A 75 5.40 6.17 2.77
N ASN A 76 5.88 6.07 3.99
CA ASN A 76 6.31 7.25 4.75
C ASN A 76 5.24 8.36 4.84
N TYR A 77 3.96 7.95 4.92
CA TYR A 77 2.79 8.84 5.01
C TYR A 77 2.60 9.78 3.81
N VAL A 78 3.01 9.39 2.62
CA VAL A 78 2.45 9.93 1.39
C VAL A 78 1.23 9.10 0.98
N THR A 79 0.39 9.66 0.10
CA THR A 79 -0.76 8.91 -0.42
C THR A 79 -0.33 7.96 -1.54
N PRO A 80 -1.08 6.87 -1.79
CA PRO A 80 -0.81 5.99 -2.93
C PRO A 80 -0.72 6.74 -4.26
N GLN A 81 -1.60 7.72 -4.48
CA GLN A 81 -1.59 8.53 -5.70
C GLN A 81 -0.32 9.37 -5.83
N GLN A 82 0.14 10.01 -4.75
CA GLN A 82 1.40 10.76 -4.74
C GLN A 82 2.59 9.87 -5.07
N ARG A 83 2.60 8.63 -4.57
CA ARG A 83 3.64 7.65 -4.92
C ARG A 83 3.56 7.25 -6.39
N HIS A 84 2.37 6.97 -6.89
CA HIS A 84 2.13 6.57 -8.29
C HIS A 84 2.54 7.68 -9.28
N ASN A 85 2.26 8.93 -8.95
CA ASN A 85 2.59 10.09 -9.78
C ASN A 85 4.07 10.51 -9.72
N GLY A 86 4.90 9.85 -8.87
CA GLY A 86 6.30 10.21 -8.69
C GLY A 86 6.55 11.45 -7.80
N GLU A 87 5.51 11.96 -7.14
CA GLU A 87 5.60 13.15 -6.27
C GLU A 87 6.22 12.82 -4.89
N ALA A 88 6.26 11.55 -4.52
CA ALA A 88 6.65 11.10 -3.18
C ALA A 88 8.06 11.55 -2.79
N ASP A 89 9.02 11.44 -3.70
CA ASP A 89 10.43 11.74 -3.41
C ASP A 89 10.63 13.22 -3.08
N GLN A 90 9.98 14.12 -3.81
CA GLN A 90 10.01 15.55 -3.54
C GLN A 90 9.37 15.89 -2.19
N ILE A 91 8.21 15.30 -1.89
CA ILE A 91 7.50 15.50 -0.62
C ILE A 91 8.35 15.02 0.56
N LEU A 92 8.96 13.85 0.42
CA LEU A 92 9.78 13.26 1.48
C LEU A 92 11.10 14.02 1.69
N ALA A 93 11.72 14.49 0.62
CA ALA A 93 12.90 15.35 0.70
C ALA A 93 12.59 16.66 1.45
N GLN A 94 11.46 17.29 1.16
CA GLN A 94 11.03 18.48 1.88
C GLN A 94 10.76 18.21 3.36
N ARG A 95 10.05 17.11 3.69
CA ARG A 95 9.82 16.73 5.08
C ARG A 95 11.11 16.46 5.83
N LYS A 96 12.07 15.78 5.19
CA LYS A 96 13.39 15.53 5.75
C LYS A 96 14.09 16.83 6.13
N ARG A 97 14.14 17.80 5.22
CA ARG A 97 14.75 19.12 5.47
C ARG A 97 14.13 19.85 6.66
N ILE A 98 12.78 19.82 6.76
CA ILE A 98 12.08 20.45 7.88
C ILE A 98 12.45 19.80 9.21
N ILE A 99 12.51 18.46 9.25
CA ILE A 99 12.85 17.73 10.47
C ILE A 99 14.32 17.91 10.84
N GLU A 100 15.23 17.94 9.87
CA GLU A 100 16.66 18.23 10.09
C GLU A 100 16.84 19.65 10.66
N ALA A 101 16.15 20.64 10.12
CA ALA A 101 16.17 22.00 10.65
C ALA A 101 15.62 22.08 12.08
N ALA A 102 14.53 21.39 12.38
CA ALA A 102 13.96 21.31 13.72
C ALA A 102 14.91 20.62 14.72
N LYS A 103 15.62 19.56 14.29
CA LYS A 103 16.63 18.88 15.10
C LYS A 103 17.82 19.81 15.39
N ALA A 104 18.29 20.54 14.38
CA ALA A 104 19.37 21.50 14.53
C ALA A 104 19.02 22.65 15.50
N ALA A 105 17.77 23.15 15.41
CA ALA A 105 17.29 24.21 16.30
C ALA A 105 17.14 23.76 17.78
N ASN A 106 16.79 22.49 18.01
CA ASN A 106 16.52 21.95 19.34
C ASN A 106 17.13 20.55 19.55
N PRO A 107 18.47 20.39 19.55
CA PRO A 107 19.10 19.06 19.60
C PRO A 107 18.71 18.22 20.82
N ARG A 108 18.47 18.87 21.97
CA ARG A 108 18.12 18.17 23.23
C ARG A 108 16.77 17.44 23.19
N ARG A 109 15.91 17.72 22.20
CA ARG A 109 14.61 17.04 22.03
C ARG A 109 14.73 15.74 21.24
N TRP A 110 15.93 15.39 20.76
CA TRP A 110 16.18 14.24 19.91
C TRP A 110 17.16 13.28 20.58
N SER A 111 16.72 12.06 20.84
CA SER A 111 17.55 11.01 21.45
C SER A 111 18.38 10.21 20.44
N GLY A 112 18.19 10.43 19.15
CA GLY A 112 18.87 9.69 18.08
C GLY A 112 18.70 10.36 16.72
N ASP A 113 18.91 9.59 15.66
CA ASP A 113 18.76 10.06 14.31
C ASP A 113 17.30 10.26 13.90
N ILE A 114 17.10 11.05 12.83
CA ILE A 114 15.78 11.17 12.21
C ILE A 114 15.41 9.86 11.51
N ARG A 115 14.11 9.60 11.38
CA ARG A 115 13.64 8.41 10.68
C ARG A 115 14.12 8.37 9.23
N ASN A 116 14.19 7.18 8.66
CA ASN A 116 14.46 7.00 7.24
C ASN A 116 13.26 7.46 6.39
N PHE A 117 13.50 8.32 5.41
CA PHE A 117 12.51 8.83 4.44
C PHE A 117 12.63 8.17 3.07
N SER A 118 13.54 7.22 2.86
CA SER A 118 13.64 6.52 1.58
C SER A 118 12.46 5.58 1.37
N LEU A 119 12.08 5.42 0.11
CA LEU A 119 11.10 4.43 -0.32
C LEU A 119 11.82 3.37 -1.17
N PRO A 120 11.38 2.11 -1.13
CA PRO A 120 11.91 1.09 -2.03
C PRO A 120 11.55 1.42 -3.48
N GLU A 121 12.49 1.24 -4.40
CA GLU A 121 12.25 1.46 -5.83
C GLU A 121 11.24 0.45 -6.38
N THR A 122 11.42 -0.81 -6.00
CA THR A 122 10.57 -1.91 -6.47
C THR A 122 9.95 -2.63 -5.29
N VAL A 123 8.65 -2.88 -5.39
CA VAL A 123 7.90 -3.70 -4.43
C VAL A 123 7.26 -4.84 -5.18
N THR A 124 7.60 -6.07 -4.80
CA THR A 124 7.02 -7.29 -5.37
C THR A 124 5.91 -7.82 -4.47
N LEU A 125 4.83 -8.33 -5.04
CA LEU A 125 3.75 -8.94 -4.27
C LEU A 125 4.23 -10.21 -3.55
N ASN A 126 4.94 -11.07 -4.25
CA ASN A 126 5.52 -12.32 -3.76
C ASN A 126 7.00 -12.34 -4.14
N PRO A 127 7.88 -11.72 -3.34
CA PRO A 127 9.31 -11.75 -3.63
C PRO A 127 9.82 -13.18 -3.61
N GLU A 128 10.46 -13.63 -4.68
CA GLU A 128 11.20 -14.87 -4.67
C GLU A 128 12.28 -14.76 -3.59
N ARG A 129 12.23 -15.64 -2.60
CA ARG A 129 13.34 -15.75 -1.67
C ARG A 129 14.52 -16.26 -2.46
N ALA A 130 15.63 -15.53 -2.46
CA ALA A 130 16.90 -16.06 -2.94
C ALA A 130 17.10 -17.41 -2.23
N VAL A 131 17.10 -18.48 -3.02
CA VAL A 131 17.45 -19.80 -2.52
C VAL A 131 18.95 -19.69 -2.23
N ASN A 132 19.28 -19.49 -0.96
CA ASN A 132 20.67 -19.62 -0.54
C ASN A 132 21.07 -21.07 -0.79
N CYS A 133 21.81 -21.30 -1.89
CA CYS A 133 22.53 -22.54 -2.13
C CYS A 133 23.68 -22.65 -1.15
#